data_db52cf2a424f145eda2a67c1aff81328
#
_entry.id   db52cf2a424f145eda2a67c1aff81328
#
_cell.length_a   1.000
_cell.length_b   1.000
_cell.length_c   1.000
_cell.angle_alpha   90.00
_cell.angle_beta   90.00
_cell.angle_gamma   90.00
#
_symmetry.space_group_name_H-M   'P 1'
#
loop_
_entity.id
_entity.type
_entity.pdbx_description
1 polymer ?
#
loop_
_entity_poly.entity_id
_entity_poly.type
_entity_poly.pdbx_seq_one_letter_code
_entity_poly.pdbx_strand_id
1 'polypeptide(L)'
;LATHVSTTTILRFCKKAGCNGFCEFKIKYRLYLESEKSKSLSHSYGASYFLDYFYNVDNESFNFKIEKVAQKLVLKGNIILIGIGSSGVVAKYGKYIFSVFGINCNYIDDPFYPVPDTDFSDFAIIVLSISGNTNQIIEQTIKYKVRNAYVLAITSQEKCMLGKFVDDKFVHYLNEEYYGNCNVTSQIPTMFILESLAKKIKQLIIRR
;
A
#
# COMPACT_ATOMS: atom_id res chain seq x y z
N LEU A 1 27.98 2.64 -0.70
CA LEU A 1 29.00 2.88 -1.75
C LEU A 1 29.86 4.01 -1.25
N ALA A 2 31.10 3.68 -0.81
CA ALA A 2 32.09 4.68 -0.43
C ALA A 2 32.52 5.41 -1.71
N THR A 3 32.10 6.66 -1.85
CA THR A 3 32.76 7.56 -2.80
C THR A 3 34.09 7.89 -2.18
N HIS A 4 35.20 7.53 -2.78
CA HIS A 4 36.57 7.83 -2.32
C HIS A 4 36.87 9.34 -2.39
N VAL A 5 35.97 10.16 -1.87
CA VAL A 5 36.02 11.63 -1.90
C VAL A 5 36.12 12.15 -0.47
N SER A 6 37.06 13.08 -0.22
CA SER A 6 37.24 13.65 1.09
C SER A 6 36.04 14.51 1.54
N THR A 7 35.79 14.59 2.84
CA THR A 7 34.76 15.46 3.43
C THR A 7 34.91 16.92 2.98
N THR A 8 36.15 17.39 2.86
CA THR A 8 36.47 18.74 2.38
C THR A 8 36.01 18.98 0.93
N THR A 9 36.17 17.97 0.06
CA THR A 9 35.70 18.03 -1.34
C THR A 9 34.20 18.10 -1.41
N ILE A 10 33.49 17.31 -0.59
CA ILE A 10 32.02 17.33 -0.49
C ILE A 10 31.53 18.72 -0.03
N LEU A 11 32.15 19.28 1.02
CA LEU A 11 31.77 20.62 1.50
C LEU A 11 32.04 21.73 0.47
N ARG A 12 33.15 21.64 -0.27
CA ARG A 12 33.45 22.58 -1.39
C ARG A 12 32.39 22.48 -2.49
N PHE A 13 31.97 21.26 -2.85
CA PHE A 13 30.90 21.03 -3.81
C PHE A 13 29.58 21.66 -3.33
N CYS A 14 29.20 21.43 -2.06
CA CYS A 14 27.98 22.00 -1.50
C CYS A 14 28.01 23.54 -1.55
N LYS A 15 29.14 24.16 -1.22
CA LYS A 15 29.30 25.62 -1.31
C LYS A 15 29.17 26.15 -2.74
N LYS A 16 29.75 25.44 -3.74
CA LYS A 16 29.56 25.78 -5.17
C LYS A 16 28.14 25.62 -5.63
N ALA A 17 27.38 24.68 -5.06
CA ALA A 17 25.95 24.49 -5.29
C ALA A 17 25.06 25.50 -4.51
N GLY A 18 25.66 26.53 -3.88
CA GLY A 18 24.90 27.54 -3.13
C GLY A 18 24.31 27.03 -1.81
N CYS A 19 24.94 26.04 -1.20
CA CYS A 19 24.54 25.44 0.09
C CYS A 19 25.62 25.65 1.15
N ASN A 20 25.20 25.96 2.39
CA ASN A 20 26.13 26.18 3.52
C ASN A 20 26.77 24.88 4.01
N GLY A 21 26.22 23.73 3.64
CA GLY A 21 26.77 22.42 4.02
C GLY A 21 25.99 21.26 3.37
N PHE A 22 26.44 20.03 3.70
CA PHE A 22 25.87 18.83 3.10
C PHE A 22 24.40 18.58 3.48
N CYS A 23 23.99 18.96 4.70
CA CYS A 23 22.60 18.82 5.13
C CYS A 23 21.66 19.68 4.30
N GLU A 24 22.01 20.96 4.09
CA GLU A 24 21.23 21.86 3.25
C GLU A 24 21.22 21.40 1.79
N PHE A 25 22.38 20.98 1.27
CA PHE A 25 22.46 20.40 -0.07
C PHE A 25 21.55 19.20 -0.23
N LYS A 26 21.54 18.27 0.72
CA LYS A 26 20.71 17.06 0.71
C LYS A 26 19.22 17.42 0.66
N ILE A 27 18.79 18.41 1.43
CA ILE A 27 17.39 18.90 1.44
C ILE A 27 17.03 19.52 0.09
N LYS A 28 17.83 20.48 -0.40
CA LYS A 28 17.60 21.15 -1.69
C LYS A 28 17.63 20.17 -2.86
N TYR A 29 18.55 19.21 -2.85
CA TYR A 29 18.63 18.19 -3.89
C TYR A 29 17.42 17.25 -3.86
N ARG A 30 16.93 16.89 -2.68
CA ARG A 30 15.68 16.12 -2.56
C ARG A 30 14.50 16.89 -3.14
N LEU A 31 14.33 18.15 -2.75
CA LEU A 31 13.26 19.01 -3.29
C LEU A 31 13.37 19.18 -4.81
N TYR A 32 14.59 19.30 -5.35
CA TYR A 32 14.82 19.33 -6.79
C TYR A 32 14.39 18.01 -7.47
N LEU A 33 14.78 16.86 -6.93
CA LEU A 33 14.36 15.56 -7.46
C LEU A 33 12.84 15.38 -7.41
N GLU A 34 12.20 15.87 -6.36
CA GLU A 34 10.75 15.86 -6.20
C GLU A 34 10.07 16.77 -7.24
N SER A 35 10.63 17.96 -7.51
CA SER A 35 10.12 18.86 -8.57
C SER A 35 10.29 18.26 -9.98
N GLU A 36 11.37 17.53 -10.24
CA GLU A 36 11.56 16.85 -11.52
C GLU A 36 10.59 15.65 -11.67
N LYS A 37 10.30 14.93 -10.59
CA LYS A 37 9.28 13.88 -10.60
C LYS A 37 7.88 14.44 -10.89
N SER A 38 7.56 15.63 -10.36
CA SER A 38 6.27 16.28 -10.63
C SER A 38 6.09 16.74 -12.08
N LYS A 39 7.18 16.91 -12.84
CA LYS A 39 7.11 17.21 -14.29
C LYS A 39 6.74 15.96 -15.12
N SER A 40 6.77 14.77 -14.54
CA SER A 40 6.49 13.52 -15.26
C SER A 40 4.99 13.13 -15.32
N LEU A 41 4.08 14.03 -14.95
CA LEU A 41 2.62 13.86 -15.17
C LEU A 41 2.24 13.78 -16.67
N SER A 42 3.20 13.57 -17.58
CA SER A 42 3.00 13.58 -19.03
C SER A 42 2.56 12.26 -19.66
N HIS A 43 2.25 11.23 -18.89
CA HIS A 43 1.79 9.97 -19.46
C HIS A 43 0.27 9.84 -19.31
N SER A 44 -0.37 9.75 -20.43
CA SER A 44 -1.79 9.65 -20.70
C SER A 44 -2.58 8.86 -19.65
N TYR A 45 -3.40 9.55 -18.88
CA TYR A 45 -4.52 8.96 -18.12
C TYR A 45 -5.62 8.43 -19.08
N GLY A 46 -5.21 7.72 -20.13
CA GLY A 46 -6.13 7.09 -21.05
C GLY A 46 -6.69 5.80 -20.45
N ALA A 47 -7.90 5.44 -20.85
CA ALA A 47 -8.50 4.15 -20.49
C ALA A 47 -7.55 2.97 -20.80
N SER A 48 -6.69 3.08 -21.81
CA SER A 48 -5.69 2.07 -22.21
C SER A 48 -4.78 1.65 -21.06
N TYR A 49 -4.34 2.58 -20.19
CA TYR A 49 -3.51 2.28 -19.03
C TYR A 49 -4.16 1.29 -18.04
N PHE A 50 -5.48 1.44 -17.84
CA PHE A 50 -6.24 0.52 -17.00
C PHE A 50 -6.66 -0.75 -17.74
N LEU A 51 -6.88 -0.69 -19.03
CA LEU A 51 -7.21 -1.87 -19.85
C LEU A 51 -6.07 -2.88 -19.77
N ASP A 52 -4.81 -2.46 -19.93
CA ASP A 52 -3.65 -3.33 -19.79
C ASP A 52 -3.60 -4.01 -18.41
N TYR A 53 -3.89 -3.26 -17.34
CA TYR A 53 -4.01 -3.83 -16.00
C TYR A 53 -5.11 -4.89 -15.94
N PHE A 54 -6.32 -4.59 -16.41
CA PHE A 54 -7.46 -5.51 -16.33
C PHE A 54 -7.24 -6.77 -17.19
N TYR A 55 -6.66 -6.65 -18.37
CA TYR A 55 -6.27 -7.82 -19.17
C TYR A 55 -5.29 -8.72 -18.45
N ASN A 56 -4.33 -8.14 -17.73
CA ASN A 56 -3.32 -8.90 -17.01
C ASN A 56 -3.85 -9.57 -15.74
N VAL A 57 -4.91 -9.06 -15.13
CA VAL A 57 -5.52 -9.66 -13.91
C VAL A 57 -6.74 -10.54 -14.22
N ASP A 58 -7.33 -10.45 -15.40
CA ASP A 58 -8.45 -11.32 -15.81
C ASP A 58 -7.95 -12.69 -16.25
N ASN A 59 -7.47 -13.46 -15.29
CA ASN A 59 -6.95 -14.80 -15.51
C ASN A 59 -7.28 -15.74 -14.35
N GLU A 60 -7.15 -17.05 -14.60
CA GLU A 60 -7.44 -18.10 -13.62
C GLU A 60 -6.58 -18.01 -12.36
N SER A 61 -5.33 -17.60 -12.49
CA SER A 61 -4.39 -17.45 -11.35
C SER A 61 -4.85 -16.38 -10.38
N PHE A 62 -5.30 -15.22 -10.89
CA PHE A 62 -5.86 -14.15 -10.06
C PHE A 62 -7.15 -14.60 -9.38
N ASN A 63 -8.07 -15.21 -10.12
CA ASN A 63 -9.34 -15.71 -9.59
C ASN A 63 -9.13 -16.78 -8.50
N PHE A 64 -8.19 -17.69 -8.71
CA PHE A 64 -7.80 -18.68 -7.71
C PHE A 64 -7.22 -18.05 -6.45
N LYS A 65 -6.39 -17.01 -6.60
CA LYS A 65 -5.81 -16.26 -5.47
C LYS A 65 -6.89 -15.52 -4.70
N ILE A 66 -7.83 -14.85 -5.37
CA ILE A 66 -9.00 -14.20 -4.74
C ILE A 66 -9.79 -15.22 -3.92
N GLU A 67 -10.05 -16.40 -4.49
CA GLU A 67 -10.79 -17.46 -3.78
C GLU A 67 -10.07 -17.96 -2.53
N LYS A 68 -8.77 -18.28 -2.64
CA LYS A 68 -7.96 -18.73 -1.49
C LYS A 68 -7.91 -17.68 -0.38
N VAL A 69 -7.69 -16.42 -0.72
CA VAL A 69 -7.65 -15.34 0.26
C VAL A 69 -9.03 -15.12 0.87
N ALA A 70 -10.09 -15.13 0.07
CA ALA A 70 -11.46 -14.99 0.57
C ALA A 70 -11.83 -16.11 1.57
N GLN A 71 -11.42 -17.36 1.32
CA GLN A 71 -11.61 -18.47 2.27
C GLN A 71 -10.95 -18.18 3.63
N LYS A 72 -9.72 -17.67 3.63
CA LYS A 72 -9.01 -17.27 4.86
C LYS A 72 -9.73 -16.14 5.59
N LEU A 73 -10.21 -15.12 4.85
CA LEU A 73 -10.95 -14.00 5.41
C LEU A 73 -12.28 -14.44 6.06
N VAL A 74 -13.00 -15.37 5.45
CA VAL A 74 -14.24 -15.94 6.01
C VAL A 74 -13.97 -16.69 7.32
N LEU A 75 -12.82 -17.36 7.46
CA LEU A 75 -12.48 -18.06 8.69
C LEU A 75 -12.16 -17.12 9.86
N LYS A 76 -11.74 -15.89 9.58
CA LYS A 76 -11.36 -14.93 10.63
C LYS A 76 -12.55 -14.17 11.23
N GLY A 77 -13.62 -13.99 10.48
CA GLY A 77 -14.84 -13.36 10.96
C GLY A 77 -14.79 -11.83 11.14
N ASN A 78 -13.65 -11.27 11.49
CA ASN A 78 -13.46 -9.84 11.72
C ASN A 78 -12.40 -9.29 10.75
N ILE A 79 -12.73 -8.23 10.02
CA ILE A 79 -11.80 -7.61 9.05
C ILE A 79 -11.51 -6.17 9.48
N ILE A 80 -10.23 -5.78 9.45
CA ILE A 80 -9.80 -4.39 9.61
C ILE A 80 -8.99 -4.01 8.37
N LEU A 81 -9.42 -2.93 7.71
CA LEU A 81 -8.70 -2.31 6.61
C LEU A 81 -7.81 -1.20 7.14
N ILE A 82 -6.53 -1.19 6.79
CA ILE A 82 -5.57 -0.16 7.24
C ILE A 82 -4.99 0.54 6.01
N GLY A 83 -5.00 1.87 6.03
CA GLY A 83 -4.37 2.69 4.99
C GLY A 83 -4.25 4.14 5.42
N ILE A 84 -3.30 4.88 4.86
CA ILE A 84 -3.06 6.30 5.16
C ILE A 84 -3.18 7.12 3.87
N GLY A 85 -3.60 8.37 3.97
CA GLY A 85 -3.79 9.25 2.82
C GLY A 85 -4.83 8.68 1.84
N SER A 86 -4.49 8.61 0.54
CA SER A 86 -5.39 8.04 -0.49
C SER A 86 -5.76 6.58 -0.20
N SER A 87 -4.85 5.79 0.34
CA SER A 87 -5.13 4.42 0.78
C SER A 87 -6.09 4.37 1.97
N GLY A 88 -6.08 5.37 2.87
CA GLY A 88 -7.06 5.50 3.96
C GLY A 88 -8.48 5.76 3.43
N VAL A 89 -8.60 6.61 2.40
CA VAL A 89 -9.90 6.84 1.71
C VAL A 89 -10.42 5.53 1.11
N VAL A 90 -9.54 4.73 0.50
CA VAL A 90 -9.91 3.43 -0.06
C VAL A 90 -10.23 2.41 1.03
N ALA A 91 -9.55 2.45 2.19
CA ALA A 91 -9.90 1.61 3.33
C ALA A 91 -11.33 1.91 3.82
N LYS A 92 -11.71 3.18 3.91
CA LYS A 92 -13.07 3.60 4.24
C LYS A 92 -14.10 3.14 3.21
N TYR A 93 -13.77 3.25 1.91
CA TYR A 93 -14.59 2.70 0.82
C TYR A 93 -14.73 1.17 0.94
N GLY A 94 -13.63 0.47 1.19
CA GLY A 94 -13.63 -0.97 1.40
C GLY A 94 -14.54 -1.39 2.55
N LYS A 95 -14.47 -0.71 3.71
CA LYS A 95 -15.43 -0.94 4.80
C LYS A 95 -16.87 -0.85 4.33
N TYR A 96 -17.20 0.20 3.55
CA TYR A 96 -18.57 0.37 3.03
C TYR A 96 -18.99 -0.84 2.18
N ILE A 97 -18.16 -1.25 1.23
CA ILE A 97 -18.47 -2.39 0.32
C ILE A 97 -18.61 -3.70 1.11
N PHE A 98 -17.71 -4.00 2.04
CA PHE A 98 -17.79 -5.21 2.87
C PHE A 98 -19.08 -5.21 3.70
N SER A 99 -19.45 -4.05 4.29
CA SER A 99 -20.66 -3.92 5.08
C SER A 99 -21.95 -4.12 4.26
N VAL A 100 -21.99 -3.66 2.99
CA VAL A 100 -23.10 -3.92 2.07
C VAL A 100 -23.35 -5.42 1.88
N PHE A 101 -22.29 -6.22 1.86
CA PHE A 101 -22.38 -7.67 1.79
C PHE A 101 -22.60 -8.39 3.13
N GLY A 102 -22.78 -7.62 4.23
CA GLY A 102 -22.97 -8.17 5.57
C GLY A 102 -21.70 -8.74 6.21
N ILE A 103 -20.53 -8.32 5.73
CA ILE A 103 -19.22 -8.74 6.26
C ILE A 103 -18.82 -7.75 7.37
N ASN A 104 -18.48 -8.27 8.56
CA ASN A 104 -18.00 -7.44 9.67
C ASN A 104 -16.63 -6.85 9.32
N CYS A 105 -16.60 -5.54 9.08
CA CYS A 105 -15.42 -4.84 8.64
C CYS A 105 -15.31 -3.45 9.27
N ASN A 106 -14.12 -3.11 9.73
CA ASN A 106 -13.76 -1.78 10.19
C ASN A 106 -12.58 -1.23 9.37
N TYR A 107 -12.24 0.06 9.55
CA TYR A 107 -11.07 0.65 8.91
C TYR A 107 -10.30 1.54 9.88
N ILE A 108 -9.00 1.73 9.60
CA ILE A 108 -8.08 2.60 10.34
C ILE A 108 -7.32 3.42 9.28
N ASP A 109 -7.43 4.74 9.37
CA ASP A 109 -6.73 5.71 8.51
C ASP A 109 -5.80 6.64 9.30
N ASP A 110 -5.75 6.45 10.62
CA ASP A 110 -4.83 7.14 11.52
C ASP A 110 -3.52 6.34 11.66
N PRO A 111 -2.35 6.92 11.28
CA PRO A 111 -1.05 6.27 11.41
C PRO A 111 -0.64 5.99 12.86
N PHE A 112 -1.26 6.65 13.84
CA PHE A 112 -0.95 6.52 15.26
C PHE A 112 -2.05 5.78 16.03
N TYR A 113 -3.01 5.18 15.34
CA TYR A 113 -4.08 4.43 15.97
C TYR A 113 -3.51 3.36 16.91
N PRO A 114 -3.93 3.35 18.20
CA PRO A 114 -3.40 2.39 19.17
C PRO A 114 -3.85 0.96 18.83
N VAL A 115 -2.90 0.04 18.82
CA VAL A 115 -3.20 -1.39 18.70
C VAL A 115 -3.24 -1.98 20.10
N PRO A 116 -4.41 -2.46 20.56
CA PRO A 116 -4.55 -3.07 21.90
C PRO A 116 -3.64 -4.28 22.08
N ASP A 117 -3.23 -4.54 23.32
CA ASP A 117 -2.43 -5.72 23.65
C ASP A 117 -3.32 -6.94 23.95
N THR A 118 -4.00 -7.40 22.90
CA THR A 118 -4.93 -8.53 22.94
C THR A 118 -4.61 -9.50 21.80
N ASP A 119 -5.12 -10.70 21.85
CA ASP A 119 -5.04 -11.65 20.74
C ASP A 119 -5.93 -11.22 19.56
N PHE A 120 -5.39 -11.32 18.35
CA PHE A 120 -6.08 -11.00 17.09
C PHE A 120 -6.20 -12.24 16.18
N SER A 121 -6.15 -13.45 16.73
CA SER A 121 -6.24 -14.69 15.96
C SER A 121 -7.50 -14.79 15.10
N ASP A 122 -8.62 -14.17 15.55
CA ASP A 122 -9.89 -14.12 14.81
C ASP A 122 -10.02 -12.91 13.87
N PHE A 123 -8.93 -12.16 13.70
CA PHE A 123 -8.92 -10.97 12.84
C PHE A 123 -8.11 -11.20 11.56
N ALA A 124 -8.61 -10.63 10.49
CA ALA A 124 -7.87 -10.39 9.26
C ALA A 124 -7.60 -8.90 9.09
N ILE A 125 -6.34 -8.54 8.91
CA ILE A 125 -5.89 -7.17 8.67
C ILE A 125 -5.56 -7.05 7.18
N ILE A 126 -6.27 -6.20 6.46
CA ILE A 126 -6.00 -5.90 5.06
C ILE A 126 -5.29 -4.55 5.00
N VAL A 127 -4.02 -4.56 4.65
CA VAL A 127 -3.15 -3.39 4.64
C VAL A 127 -3.04 -2.84 3.23
N LEU A 128 -3.46 -1.60 3.05
CA LEU A 128 -3.42 -0.88 1.78
C LEU A 128 -2.24 0.09 1.78
N SER A 129 -1.22 -0.18 0.97
CA SER A 129 -0.05 0.68 0.86
C SER A 129 0.57 0.59 -0.52
N ILE A 130 0.43 1.64 -1.33
CA ILE A 130 0.96 1.67 -2.70
C ILE A 130 2.44 1.29 -2.72
N SER A 131 3.30 2.02 -2.04
CA SER A 131 4.74 1.74 -2.01
C SER A 131 5.11 0.49 -1.18
N GLY A 132 4.27 0.11 -0.22
CA GLY A 132 4.59 -0.92 0.77
C GLY A 132 5.79 -0.57 1.66
N ASN A 133 6.19 0.72 1.73
CA ASN A 133 7.37 1.20 2.46
C ASN A 133 7.05 2.34 3.44
N THR A 134 5.79 2.60 3.75
CA THR A 134 5.38 3.60 4.73
C THR A 134 5.64 3.07 6.14
N ASN A 135 6.57 3.68 6.87
CA ASN A 135 7.03 3.20 8.18
C ASN A 135 5.88 2.99 9.18
N GLN A 136 4.97 3.95 9.29
CA GLN A 136 3.84 3.89 10.23
C GLN A 136 2.93 2.69 9.92
N ILE A 137 2.69 2.40 8.63
CA ILE A 137 1.92 1.23 8.19
C ILE A 137 2.63 -0.06 8.55
N ILE A 138 3.95 -0.12 8.34
CA ILE A 138 4.76 -1.30 8.67
C ILE A 138 4.74 -1.57 10.18
N GLU A 139 4.91 -0.51 11.00
CA GLU A 139 4.88 -0.63 12.46
C GLU A 139 3.51 -1.12 12.97
N GLN A 140 2.42 -0.58 12.45
CA GLN A 140 1.07 -1.06 12.79
C GLN A 140 0.88 -2.51 12.35
N THR A 141 1.30 -2.86 11.14
CA THR A 141 1.22 -4.23 10.62
C THR A 141 1.94 -5.23 11.52
N ILE A 142 3.16 -4.90 11.96
CA ILE A 142 3.94 -5.76 12.87
C ILE A 142 3.18 -5.96 14.19
N LYS A 143 2.59 -4.91 14.75
CA LYS A 143 1.84 -5.00 16.01
C LYS A 143 0.66 -5.98 15.93
N TYR A 144 -0.08 -6.00 14.83
CA TYR A 144 -1.14 -6.99 14.60
C TYR A 144 -0.58 -8.38 14.34
N LYS A 145 0.51 -8.46 13.55
CA LYS A 145 1.12 -9.74 13.17
C LYS A 145 1.65 -10.51 14.38
N VAL A 146 2.34 -9.85 15.31
CA VAL A 146 2.86 -10.49 16.53
C VAL A 146 1.75 -10.89 17.51
N ARG A 147 0.51 -10.46 17.28
CA ARG A 147 -0.70 -10.83 18.03
C ARG A 147 -1.61 -11.79 17.26
N ASN A 148 -1.04 -12.60 16.38
CA ASN A 148 -1.68 -13.69 15.66
C ASN A 148 -2.71 -13.30 14.59
N ALA A 149 -2.80 -12.01 14.20
CA ALA A 149 -3.66 -11.61 13.09
C ALA A 149 -3.20 -12.26 11.77
N TYR A 150 -4.15 -12.66 10.93
CA TYR A 150 -3.87 -12.92 9.52
C TYR A 150 -3.71 -11.58 8.81
N VAL A 151 -2.62 -11.39 8.08
CA VAL A 151 -2.31 -10.12 7.42
C VAL A 151 -2.22 -10.30 5.91
N LEU A 152 -3.03 -9.52 5.18
CA LEU A 152 -3.02 -9.40 3.73
C LEU A 152 -2.54 -8.00 3.35
N ALA A 153 -1.58 -7.86 2.42
CA ALA A 153 -1.22 -6.58 1.83
C ALA A 153 -1.77 -6.42 0.41
N ILE A 154 -2.15 -5.19 0.05
CA ILE A 154 -2.40 -4.77 -1.33
C ILE A 154 -1.44 -3.61 -1.64
N THR A 155 -0.56 -3.80 -2.63
CA THR A 155 0.55 -2.88 -2.94
C THR A 155 0.83 -2.82 -4.45
N SER A 156 1.56 -1.81 -4.91
CA SER A 156 2.07 -1.76 -6.28
C SER A 156 3.37 -2.53 -6.47
N GLN A 157 4.11 -2.80 -5.37
CA GLN A 157 5.49 -3.29 -5.40
C GLN A 157 5.61 -4.75 -4.98
N GLU A 158 6.23 -5.58 -5.84
CA GLU A 158 6.56 -6.97 -5.48
C GLU A 158 7.59 -7.02 -4.35
N LYS A 159 8.64 -6.21 -4.44
CA LYS A 159 9.70 -6.11 -3.44
C LYS A 159 9.51 -4.86 -2.60
N CYS A 160 8.86 -4.98 -1.46
CA CYS A 160 8.66 -3.89 -0.49
C CYS A 160 8.89 -4.40 0.94
N MET A 161 9.10 -3.48 1.87
CA MET A 161 9.35 -3.84 3.28
C MET A 161 8.13 -4.49 3.92
N LEU A 162 6.92 -3.99 3.63
CA LEU A 162 5.66 -4.55 4.13
C LEU A 162 5.50 -6.03 3.78
N GLY A 163 5.95 -6.44 2.59
CA GLY A 163 5.87 -7.83 2.12
C GLY A 163 6.59 -8.85 3.01
N LYS A 164 7.48 -8.41 3.90
CA LYS A 164 8.19 -9.29 4.84
C LYS A 164 7.36 -9.67 6.08
N PHE A 165 6.26 -8.95 6.33
CA PHE A 165 5.47 -9.06 7.54
C PHE A 165 4.03 -9.52 7.31
N VAL A 166 3.69 -9.96 6.09
CA VAL A 166 2.34 -10.36 5.71
C VAL A 166 2.26 -11.84 5.33
N ASP A 167 1.08 -12.44 5.47
CA ASP A 167 0.83 -13.83 5.09
C ASP A 167 0.54 -13.98 3.60
N ASP A 168 -0.16 -12.98 3.03
CA ASP A 168 -0.48 -12.92 1.61
C ASP A 168 -0.38 -11.47 1.11
N LYS A 169 -0.16 -11.31 -0.18
CA LYS A 169 -0.18 -9.97 -0.80
C LYS A 169 -0.76 -10.02 -2.20
N PHE A 170 -1.50 -8.99 -2.58
CA PHE A 170 -1.80 -8.67 -3.97
C PHE A 170 -0.88 -7.56 -4.45
N VAL A 171 -0.32 -7.72 -5.65
CA VAL A 171 0.53 -6.71 -6.29
C VAL A 171 -0.11 -6.32 -7.60
N HIS A 172 -0.32 -5.04 -7.81
CA HIS A 172 -0.97 -4.54 -9.02
C HIS A 172 0.00 -3.95 -10.06
N TYR A 173 1.29 -3.83 -9.73
CA TYR A 173 2.37 -3.44 -10.64
C TYR A 173 2.19 -2.09 -11.36
N LEU A 174 1.26 -1.23 -10.92
CA LEU A 174 1.19 0.12 -11.45
C LEU A 174 2.42 0.92 -11.02
N ASN A 175 2.97 1.71 -11.93
CA ASN A 175 4.05 2.62 -11.61
C ASN A 175 3.57 3.67 -10.61
N GLU A 176 4.41 3.96 -9.63
CA GLU A 176 4.11 5.02 -8.67
C GLU A 176 4.19 6.38 -9.34
N GLU A 177 3.16 7.19 -9.11
CA GLU A 177 3.05 8.55 -9.61
C GLU A 177 3.03 9.54 -8.45
N TYR A 178 3.76 10.64 -8.61
CA TYR A 178 3.89 11.66 -7.58
C TYR A 178 3.60 13.05 -8.14
N TYR A 179 2.86 13.82 -7.36
CA TYR A 179 2.73 15.28 -7.56
C TYR A 179 3.30 15.98 -6.32
N GLY A 180 4.45 16.62 -6.47
CA GLY A 180 5.26 17.04 -5.33
C GLY A 180 5.63 15.87 -4.42
N ASN A 181 5.27 15.95 -3.15
CA ASN A 181 5.49 14.90 -2.16
C ASN A 181 4.29 13.93 -2.00
N CYS A 182 3.22 14.16 -2.75
CA CYS A 182 2.02 13.35 -2.66
C CYS A 182 2.06 12.21 -3.67
N ASN A 183 1.88 10.98 -3.19
CA ASN A 183 1.66 9.85 -4.07
C ASN A 183 0.23 9.94 -4.64
N VAL A 184 0.14 10.09 -5.96
CA VAL A 184 -1.12 10.21 -6.71
C VAL A 184 -1.40 8.98 -7.58
N THR A 185 -0.70 7.89 -7.32
CA THR A 185 -0.91 6.61 -8.02
C THR A 185 -2.37 6.19 -7.91
N SER A 186 -2.94 5.74 -9.02
CA SER A 186 -4.34 5.33 -9.06
C SER A 186 -4.64 4.20 -8.08
N GLN A 187 -5.76 4.33 -7.37
CA GLN A 187 -6.28 3.33 -6.43
C GLN A 187 -7.28 2.36 -7.09
N ILE A 188 -7.55 2.49 -8.38
CA ILE A 188 -8.49 1.63 -9.11
C ILE A 188 -8.17 0.14 -8.92
N PRO A 189 -6.91 -0.33 -9.03
CA PRO A 189 -6.59 -1.72 -8.80
C PRO A 189 -6.88 -2.19 -7.37
N THR A 190 -6.58 -1.35 -6.38
CA THR A 190 -6.85 -1.65 -4.96
C THR A 190 -8.35 -1.80 -4.73
N MET A 191 -9.17 -0.89 -5.28
CA MET A 191 -10.63 -0.96 -5.19
C MET A 191 -11.18 -2.21 -5.88
N PHE A 192 -10.69 -2.55 -7.08
CA PHE A 192 -11.07 -3.76 -7.81
C PHE A 192 -10.80 -5.03 -6.99
N ILE A 193 -9.63 -5.14 -6.36
CA ILE A 193 -9.27 -6.27 -5.51
C ILE A 193 -10.21 -6.35 -4.30
N LEU A 194 -10.49 -5.24 -3.62
CA LEU A 194 -11.40 -5.21 -2.47
C LEU A 194 -12.82 -5.63 -2.85
N GLU A 195 -13.37 -5.13 -3.97
CA GLU A 195 -14.68 -5.52 -4.46
C GLU A 195 -14.75 -7.00 -4.85
N SER A 196 -13.69 -7.50 -5.49
CA SER A 196 -13.57 -8.92 -5.88
C SER A 196 -13.56 -9.82 -4.63
N LEU A 197 -12.81 -9.44 -3.59
CA LEU A 197 -12.77 -10.14 -2.30
C LEU A 197 -14.14 -10.12 -1.62
N ALA A 198 -14.78 -8.94 -1.52
CA ALA A 198 -16.10 -8.80 -0.89
C ALA A 198 -17.18 -9.67 -1.56
N LYS A 199 -17.24 -9.66 -2.90
CA LYS A 199 -18.15 -10.51 -3.68
C LYS A 199 -17.86 -11.99 -3.45
N LYS A 200 -16.58 -12.40 -3.47
CA LYS A 200 -16.19 -13.80 -3.28
C LYS A 200 -16.51 -14.27 -1.85
N ILE A 201 -16.23 -13.48 -0.82
CA ILE A 201 -16.59 -13.78 0.57
C ILE A 201 -18.10 -14.02 0.68
N LYS A 202 -18.92 -13.12 0.10
CA LYS A 202 -20.37 -13.28 0.12
C LYS A 202 -20.82 -14.60 -0.53
N GLN A 203 -20.25 -14.95 -1.68
CA GLN A 203 -20.52 -16.23 -2.34
C GLN A 203 -20.18 -17.44 -1.46
N LEU A 204 -19.06 -17.38 -0.73
CA LEU A 204 -18.64 -18.46 0.16
C LEU A 204 -19.55 -18.59 1.40
N ILE A 205 -20.03 -17.46 1.95
CA ILE A 205 -20.95 -17.47 3.08
C ILE A 205 -22.33 -18.05 2.69
N ILE A 206 -22.84 -17.75 1.50
CA ILE A 206 -24.16 -18.26 1.03
C ILE A 206 -24.10 -19.77 0.75
N ARG A 207 -22.92 -20.32 0.40
CA ARG A 207 -22.74 -21.76 0.10
C ARG A 207 -22.54 -22.64 1.33
N ARG A 208 -22.37 -22.03 2.51
CA ARG A 208 -22.31 -22.72 3.81
C ARG A 208 -23.68 -22.85 4.41
#